data_b07381b886f3fbd30e86b90f471d557a
#
_entry.id   b07381b886f3fbd30e86b90f471d557a
#
_cell.length_a   1.000
_cell.length_b   1.000
_cell.length_c   1.000
_cell.angle_alpha   90.00
_cell.angle_beta   90.00
_cell.angle_gamma   90.00
#
_symmetry.space_group_name_H-M   'P 1'
#
loop_
_entity.id
_entity.type
_entity.pdbx_description
1 polymer ?
#
loop_
_entity_poly.entity_id
_entity_poly.type
_entity_poly.pdbx_seq_one_letter_code
_entity_poly.pdbx_strand_id
1 'polypeptide(L)'
;MLGYLPQLLRLQGKYRLVLATKGDLFDQRRKVRESGLMHYFRHIEIMSDKKEADYRKLLTTVECAPQNFLMLGNSVKSDILPVLELGGYAAHIPYHVTWQYETHDGDIAHPNFIRLKNITDIMEYLL
;
A
#
# COMPACT_ATOMS: atom_id res chain seq x y z
N MET A 1 11.11 7.63 -1.94
CA MET A 1 11.46 6.23 -1.62
C MET A 1 12.66 6.12 -0.71
N LEU A 2 13.77 6.81 -1.01
CA LEU A 2 14.96 6.73 -0.15
C LEU A 2 14.70 7.17 1.29
N GLY A 3 13.82 8.14 1.49
CA GLY A 3 13.46 8.61 2.83
C GLY A 3 12.79 7.57 3.72
N TYR A 4 12.35 6.46 3.15
CA TYR A 4 11.65 5.41 3.90
C TYR A 4 12.54 4.20 4.22
N LEU A 5 13.82 4.26 3.86
CA LEU A 5 14.73 3.13 4.04
C LEU A 5 14.80 2.61 5.48
N PRO A 6 14.94 3.47 6.50
CA PRO A 6 14.95 2.98 7.89
C PRO A 6 13.66 2.23 8.26
N GLN A 7 12.50 2.72 7.78
CA GLN A 7 11.22 2.09 8.06
C GLN A 7 11.12 0.74 7.38
N LEU A 8 11.60 0.62 6.13
CA LEU A 8 11.59 -0.65 5.41
C LEU A 8 12.45 -1.70 6.11
N LEU A 9 13.63 -1.31 6.60
CA LEU A 9 14.51 -2.21 7.33
C LEU A 9 13.85 -2.74 8.59
N ARG A 10 13.17 -1.88 9.34
CA ARG A 10 12.50 -2.28 10.57
C ARG A 10 11.30 -3.19 10.30
N LEU A 11 10.50 -2.87 9.29
CA LEU A 11 9.32 -3.65 8.95
C LEU A 11 9.65 -5.00 8.34
N GLN A 12 10.71 -5.08 7.55
CA GLN A 12 11.13 -6.32 6.90
C GLN A 12 11.38 -7.46 7.89
N GLY A 13 11.88 -7.14 9.06
CA GLY A 13 12.14 -8.15 10.08
C GLY A 13 10.88 -8.68 10.77
N LYS A 14 9.75 -8.01 10.59
CA LYS A 14 8.51 -8.34 11.30
C LYS A 14 7.35 -8.69 10.38
N TYR A 15 7.32 -8.13 9.19
CA TYR A 15 6.23 -8.29 8.24
C TYR A 15 6.76 -8.67 6.86
N ARG A 16 5.92 -9.35 6.08
CA ARG A 16 6.20 -9.57 4.67
C ARG A 16 5.81 -8.31 3.92
N LEU A 17 6.77 -7.67 3.27
CA LEU A 17 6.53 -6.45 2.52
C LEU A 17 6.25 -6.78 1.06
N VAL A 18 5.20 -6.17 0.53
CA VAL A 18 4.80 -6.31 -0.87
C VAL A 18 4.69 -4.93 -1.48
N LEU A 19 5.21 -4.78 -2.68
CA LEU A 19 5.04 -3.54 -3.44
C LEU A 19 3.92 -3.76 -4.45
N ALA A 20 2.85 -2.96 -4.35
CA ALA A 20 1.74 -3.00 -5.28
C ALA A 20 1.72 -1.70 -6.06
N THR A 21 1.83 -1.78 -7.37
CA THR A 21 1.89 -0.61 -8.22
C THR A 21 1.02 -0.82 -9.46
N LYS A 22 0.61 0.28 -10.08
CA LYS A 22 -0.23 0.29 -11.27
C LYS A 22 0.53 0.89 -12.43
N GLY A 23 0.37 0.34 -13.62
CA GLY A 23 0.95 0.91 -14.83
C GLY A 23 1.54 -0.12 -15.74
N ASP A 24 2.43 0.35 -16.62
CA ASP A 24 3.10 -0.50 -17.59
C ASP A 24 4.10 -1.43 -16.89
N LEU A 25 4.03 -2.71 -17.24
CA LEU A 25 4.84 -3.74 -16.60
C LEU A 25 6.33 -3.46 -16.69
N PHE A 26 6.81 -3.11 -17.89
CA PHE A 26 8.24 -2.87 -18.09
C PHE A 26 8.71 -1.62 -17.36
N ASP A 27 7.96 -0.54 -17.45
CA ASP A 27 8.30 0.71 -16.79
C ASP A 27 8.35 0.57 -15.28
N GLN A 28 7.35 -0.10 -14.70
CA GLN A 28 7.28 -0.25 -13.25
C GLN A 28 8.39 -1.17 -12.74
N ARG A 29 8.66 -2.27 -13.42
CA ARG A 29 9.76 -3.16 -13.04
C ARG A 29 11.10 -2.45 -13.12
N ARG A 30 11.31 -1.63 -14.14
CA ARG A 30 12.54 -0.85 -14.29
C ARG A 30 12.70 0.13 -13.15
N LYS A 31 11.65 0.87 -12.81
CA LYS A 31 11.68 1.86 -11.73
C LYS A 31 12.02 1.22 -10.39
N VAL A 32 11.40 0.09 -10.08
CA VAL A 32 11.68 -0.63 -8.83
C VAL A 32 13.11 -1.11 -8.79
N ARG A 33 13.59 -1.69 -9.89
CA ARG A 33 14.98 -2.18 -9.97
C ARG A 33 15.97 -1.03 -9.81
N GLU A 34 15.73 0.10 -10.47
CA GLU A 34 16.61 1.26 -10.40
C GLU A 34 16.59 1.94 -9.03
N SER A 35 15.49 1.77 -8.27
CA SER A 35 15.39 2.34 -6.93
C SER A 35 16.33 1.68 -5.91
N GLY A 36 16.80 0.46 -6.20
CA GLY A 36 17.63 -0.30 -5.27
C GLY A 36 16.88 -0.89 -4.11
N LEU A 37 15.55 -0.83 -4.11
CA LEU A 37 14.74 -1.27 -2.97
C LEU A 37 14.07 -2.64 -3.19
N MET A 38 14.34 -3.28 -4.32
CA MET A 38 13.68 -4.54 -4.69
C MET A 38 13.79 -5.63 -3.63
N HIS A 39 14.96 -5.76 -3.01
CA HIS A 39 15.23 -6.83 -2.06
C HIS A 39 14.51 -6.68 -0.72
N TYR A 40 13.89 -5.52 -0.45
CA TYR A 40 13.08 -5.34 0.74
C TYR A 40 11.68 -5.92 0.61
N PHE A 41 11.26 -6.22 -0.63
CA PHE A 41 9.92 -6.71 -0.90
C PHE A 41 9.94 -8.20 -1.23
N ARG A 42 9.05 -8.94 -0.59
CA ARG A 42 8.86 -10.37 -0.88
C ARG A 42 8.23 -10.60 -2.24
N HIS A 43 7.40 -9.67 -2.67
CA HIS A 43 6.64 -9.80 -3.90
C HIS A 43 6.41 -8.41 -4.48
N ILE A 44 6.42 -8.32 -5.79
CA ILE A 44 6.12 -7.09 -6.52
C ILE A 44 4.97 -7.41 -7.45
N GLU A 45 3.83 -6.76 -7.22
CA GLU A 45 2.64 -6.94 -8.03
C GLU A 45 2.40 -5.69 -8.85
N ILE A 46 2.32 -5.85 -10.18
CA ILE A 46 2.02 -4.76 -11.08
C ILE A 46 0.62 -5.00 -11.62
N MET A 47 -0.30 -4.14 -11.26
CA MET A 47 -1.71 -4.27 -11.56
C MET A 47 -2.11 -3.41 -12.74
N SER A 48 -2.99 -3.90 -13.61
CA SER A 48 -3.56 -3.10 -14.69
C SER A 48 -4.48 -2.03 -14.12
N ASP A 49 -5.23 -2.39 -13.08
CA ASP A 49 -6.05 -1.51 -12.27
C ASP A 49 -5.86 -1.87 -10.81
N LYS A 50 -6.23 -0.99 -9.90
CA LYS A 50 -6.22 -1.29 -8.46
C LYS A 50 -7.66 -1.41 -7.97
N LYS A 51 -8.35 -2.47 -8.40
CA LYS A 51 -9.71 -2.76 -7.99
C LYS A 51 -9.72 -3.94 -7.03
N GLU A 52 -10.88 -4.21 -6.42
CA GLU A 52 -11.03 -5.30 -5.46
C GLU A 52 -10.53 -6.63 -6.03
N ALA A 53 -10.86 -6.94 -7.28
CA ALA A 53 -10.46 -8.20 -7.91
C ALA A 53 -8.94 -8.32 -8.02
N ASP A 54 -8.25 -7.21 -8.27
CA ASP A 54 -6.80 -7.20 -8.38
C ASP A 54 -6.15 -7.47 -7.02
N TYR A 55 -6.71 -6.91 -5.95
CA TYR A 55 -6.21 -7.18 -4.60
C TYR A 55 -6.51 -8.60 -4.15
N ARG A 56 -7.66 -9.16 -4.53
CA ARG A 56 -7.96 -10.56 -4.23
C ARG A 56 -6.95 -11.49 -4.89
N LYS A 57 -6.59 -11.20 -6.13
CA LYS A 57 -5.59 -11.97 -6.85
C LYS A 57 -4.22 -11.86 -6.16
N LEU A 58 -3.85 -10.66 -5.73
CA LEU A 58 -2.61 -10.45 -4.99
C LEU A 58 -2.59 -11.28 -3.72
N LEU A 59 -3.65 -11.22 -2.93
CA LEU A 59 -3.72 -11.95 -1.66
C LEU A 59 -3.65 -13.46 -1.88
N THR A 60 -4.25 -13.96 -2.95
CA THR A 60 -4.15 -15.37 -3.32
C THR A 60 -2.71 -15.73 -3.66
N THR A 61 -2.04 -14.88 -4.44
CA THR A 61 -0.66 -15.10 -4.85
C THR A 61 0.30 -15.15 -3.66
N VAL A 62 0.13 -14.25 -2.70
CA VAL A 62 1.01 -14.18 -1.53
C VAL A 62 0.49 -15.00 -0.34
N GLU A 63 -0.60 -15.72 -0.53
CA GLU A 63 -1.20 -16.59 0.50
C GLU A 63 -1.47 -15.84 1.79
N CYS A 64 -2.22 -14.74 1.68
CA CYS A 64 -2.55 -13.88 2.81
C CYS A 64 -4.07 -13.72 2.91
N ALA A 65 -4.61 -13.95 4.11
CA ALA A 65 -6.02 -13.70 4.34
C ALA A 65 -6.28 -12.18 4.38
N PRO A 66 -7.44 -11.70 3.91
CA PRO A 66 -7.72 -10.26 3.90
C PRO A 66 -7.53 -9.58 5.26
N GLN A 67 -7.95 -10.22 6.35
CA GLN A 67 -7.82 -9.64 7.68
C GLN A 67 -6.38 -9.52 8.17
N ASN A 68 -5.43 -10.10 7.44
CA ASN A 68 -4.00 -10.00 7.75
C ASN A 68 -3.25 -9.09 6.78
N PHE A 69 -3.98 -8.36 5.96
CA PHE A 69 -3.42 -7.50 4.92
C PHE A 69 -3.64 -6.03 5.27
N LEU A 70 -2.57 -5.24 5.18
CA LEU A 70 -2.62 -3.79 5.33
C LEU A 70 -2.06 -3.13 4.08
N MET A 71 -2.85 -2.26 3.48
CA MET A 71 -2.42 -1.45 2.33
C MET A 71 -2.11 -0.03 2.78
N LEU A 72 -0.94 0.47 2.39
CA LEU A 72 -0.55 1.86 2.59
C LEU A 72 -0.57 2.54 1.23
N GLY A 73 -1.37 3.58 1.08
CA GLY A 73 -1.48 4.23 -0.21
C GLY A 73 -2.00 5.64 -0.15
N ASN A 74 -1.87 6.35 -1.25
CA ASN A 74 -2.24 7.76 -1.35
C ASN A 74 -3.56 8.01 -2.08
N SER A 75 -4.13 7.00 -2.71
CA SER A 75 -5.37 7.15 -3.47
C SER A 75 -6.51 6.44 -2.75
N VAL A 76 -7.52 7.19 -2.33
CA VAL A 76 -8.71 6.61 -1.71
C VAL A 76 -9.39 5.62 -2.66
N LYS A 77 -9.54 6.01 -3.91
CA LYS A 77 -10.23 5.21 -4.91
C LYS A 77 -9.50 3.91 -5.24
N SER A 78 -8.18 3.96 -5.36
CA SER A 78 -7.39 2.82 -5.85
C SER A 78 -6.74 2.01 -4.74
N ASP A 79 -6.36 2.63 -3.63
CA ASP A 79 -5.59 1.98 -2.58
C ASP A 79 -6.41 1.66 -1.34
N ILE A 80 -7.47 2.41 -1.09
CA ILE A 80 -8.19 2.30 0.17
C ILE A 80 -9.51 1.56 0.03
N LEU A 81 -10.43 2.08 -0.78
CA LEU A 81 -11.78 1.52 -0.88
C LEU A 81 -11.80 0.07 -1.33
N PRO A 82 -11.04 -0.34 -2.37
CA PRO A 82 -11.06 -1.74 -2.78
C PRO A 82 -10.57 -2.70 -1.71
N VAL A 83 -9.58 -2.26 -0.90
CA VAL A 83 -9.03 -3.09 0.17
C VAL A 83 -10.03 -3.24 1.31
N LEU A 84 -10.71 -2.16 1.68
CA LEU A 84 -11.75 -2.23 2.70
C LEU A 84 -12.92 -3.12 2.28
N GLU A 85 -13.28 -3.09 1.00
CA GLU A 85 -14.35 -3.93 0.47
C GLU A 85 -14.09 -5.42 0.63
N LEU A 86 -12.83 -5.84 0.51
CA LEU A 86 -12.49 -7.25 0.64
C LEU A 86 -12.18 -7.68 2.08
N GLY A 87 -12.25 -6.74 3.04
CA GLY A 87 -12.05 -7.06 4.45
C GLY A 87 -10.64 -6.81 4.96
N GLY A 88 -9.80 -6.16 4.18
CA GLY A 88 -8.46 -5.79 4.60
C GLY A 88 -8.42 -4.50 5.39
N TYR A 89 -7.23 -4.14 5.83
CA TYR A 89 -6.95 -2.87 6.50
C TYR A 89 -6.29 -1.91 5.52
N ALA A 90 -6.58 -0.63 5.66
CA ALA A 90 -6.03 0.38 4.77
C ALA A 90 -5.65 1.64 5.54
N ALA A 91 -4.48 2.18 5.22
CA ALA A 91 -3.98 3.43 5.78
C ALA A 91 -3.76 4.43 4.65
N HIS A 92 -4.43 5.56 4.73
CA HIS A 92 -4.31 6.61 3.73
C HIS A 92 -3.19 7.57 4.10
N ILE A 93 -2.23 7.71 3.20
CA ILE A 93 -1.10 8.63 3.35
C ILE A 93 -1.14 9.60 2.18
N PRO A 94 -1.69 10.81 2.35
CA PRO A 94 -1.82 11.74 1.24
C PRO A 94 -0.47 12.28 0.78
N TYR A 95 -0.39 12.67 -0.49
CA TYR A 95 0.74 13.44 -0.97
C TYR A 95 0.76 14.80 -0.25
N HIS A 96 1.94 15.44 -0.19
CA HIS A 96 2.02 16.78 0.40
C HIS A 96 1.25 17.82 -0.41
N VAL A 97 0.92 17.54 -1.67
CA VAL A 97 -0.02 18.37 -2.41
C VAL A 97 -1.33 17.62 -2.44
N THR A 98 -2.25 18.01 -1.56
CA THR A 98 -3.56 17.40 -1.50
C THR A 98 -4.51 18.22 -2.38
N TRP A 99 -4.97 17.62 -3.47
CA TRP A 99 -5.96 18.24 -4.32
C TRP A 99 -7.32 18.15 -3.66
N GLN A 100 -8.18 19.15 -3.90
CA GLN A 100 -9.50 19.21 -3.26
C GLN A 100 -10.34 17.97 -3.51
N TYR A 101 -10.23 17.38 -4.69
CA TYR A 101 -10.99 16.17 -5.03
C TYR A 101 -10.42 14.91 -4.39
N GLU A 102 -9.26 14.99 -3.74
CA GLU A 102 -8.66 13.87 -3.03
C GLU A 102 -8.94 13.92 -1.52
N THR A 103 -9.78 14.83 -1.06
CA THR A 103 -10.04 15.02 0.36
C THR A 103 -11.23 14.23 0.89
N HIS A 104 -11.76 13.30 0.11
CA HIS A 104 -12.95 12.53 0.50
C HIS A 104 -12.68 11.46 1.55
N ASP A 105 -11.43 11.18 1.85
CA ASP A 105 -11.08 10.20 2.87
C ASP A 105 -11.60 10.58 4.25
N GLY A 106 -11.89 11.86 4.49
CA GLY A 106 -12.49 12.33 5.73
C GLY A 106 -13.87 11.75 5.99
N ASP A 107 -14.56 11.31 4.95
CA ASP A 107 -15.90 10.75 5.04
C ASP A 107 -15.91 9.24 5.27
N ILE A 108 -14.74 8.59 5.27
CA ILE A 108 -14.65 7.15 5.43
C ILE A 108 -14.78 6.79 6.91
N ALA A 109 -15.87 6.09 7.24
CA ALA A 109 -16.10 5.58 8.58
C ALA A 109 -16.06 4.06 8.54
N HIS A 110 -14.87 3.50 8.76
CA HIS A 110 -14.67 2.05 8.70
C HIS A 110 -13.67 1.64 9.78
N PRO A 111 -13.93 0.54 10.52
CA PRO A 111 -13.04 0.13 11.61
C PRO A 111 -11.63 -0.25 11.15
N ASN A 112 -11.47 -0.63 9.89
CA ASN A 112 -10.18 -1.05 9.34
C ASN A 112 -9.46 0.08 8.61
N PHE A 113 -9.95 1.30 8.72
CA PHE A 113 -9.35 2.45 8.03
C PHE A 113 -8.67 3.38 9.02
N ILE A 114 -7.45 3.82 8.67
CA ILE A 114 -6.77 4.90 9.41
C ILE A 114 -6.20 5.91 8.41
N ARG A 115 -6.06 7.13 8.89
CA ARG A 115 -5.44 8.23 8.12
C ARG A 115 -4.16 8.64 8.79
N LEU A 116 -3.09 8.76 8.01
CA LEU A 116 -1.77 9.13 8.49
C LEU A 116 -1.29 10.37 7.76
N LYS A 117 -0.46 11.18 8.41
CA LYS A 117 0.15 12.35 7.77
C LYS A 117 1.32 11.94 6.88
N ASN A 118 2.09 10.96 7.32
CA ASN A 118 3.20 10.43 6.54
C ASN A 118 3.41 8.96 6.90
N ILE A 119 4.23 8.28 6.09
CA ILE A 119 4.40 6.84 6.23
C ILE A 119 5.07 6.44 7.53
N THR A 120 5.86 7.33 8.13
CA THR A 120 6.53 7.01 9.40
C THR A 120 5.54 6.84 10.54
N ASP A 121 4.36 7.44 10.45
CA ASP A 121 3.35 7.34 11.49
C ASP A 121 2.81 5.92 11.64
N ILE A 122 2.93 5.08 10.61
CA ILE A 122 2.46 3.68 10.69
C ILE A 122 3.28 2.87 11.69
N MET A 123 4.49 3.29 11.99
CA MET A 123 5.36 2.58 12.93
C MET A 123 4.75 2.50 14.32
N GLU A 124 3.94 3.49 14.70
CA GLU A 124 3.26 3.50 15.99
C GLU A 124 2.22 2.38 16.09
N TYR A 125 1.68 1.94 14.96
CA TYR A 125 0.66 0.90 14.92
C TYR A 125 1.24 -0.49 14.72
N LEU A 126 2.39 -0.60 14.07
CA LEU A 126 2.96 -1.89 13.67
C LEU A 126 4.11 -2.36 14.54
N LEU A 127 4.77 -1.44 15.21
CA LEU A 127 5.87 -1.77 16.09
C LEU A 127 5.54 -1.39 17.52
#